data_77616c020007e1ca1e58f305a7fe2b26
#
_entry.id   77616c020007e1ca1e58f305a7fe2b26
#
_cell.length_a   1.000
_cell.length_b   1.000
_cell.length_c   1.000
_cell.angle_alpha   90.00
_cell.angle_beta   90.00
_cell.angle_gamma   90.00
#
_symmetry.space_group_name_H-M   'P 1'
#
loop_
_entity.id
_entity.type
_entity.pdbx_description
1 polymer ?
#
loop_
_entity_poly.entity_id
_entity_poly.type
_entity_poly.pdbx_seq_one_letter_code
_entity_poly.pdbx_strand_id
1 'polypeptide(L)'
;MRTSVAAVVTLALGLGLTACGSGTDSGKGGGKDDTLVVGATAVPAGEVLTYIRDHLAAKAGLKLEIKEFTDYVLPNTALQEGELDANLYQNQPYLDDFNKSKGTDLVPVVKPYLPPMGVYSHRVKDITGLADGATVAVPNDITNEGRALKLLAAGGVIKLKAGAGTDASPRDVTDNPRHLKFRELEAAQLPRSLDDVDAAVVNNNYAQDAGLSPTKDAILLESAKNNPYANLLAVKRGHEDDPRVKKLAGLLVSPEVRAFIKDKYHGSVLPATGG
;
A
#
# COMPACT_ATOMS: atom_id res chain seq x y z
N MET A 1 -45.97 -19.57 -60.70
CA MET A 1 -45.93 -21.03 -60.77
C MET A 1 -45.56 -21.47 -59.36
N ARG A 2 -46.57 -21.86 -58.56
CA ARG A 2 -46.99 -23.23 -58.25
C ARG A 2 -45.82 -24.02 -57.69
N THR A 3 -45.73 -24.60 -56.50
CA THR A 3 -46.75 -25.42 -55.81
C THR A 3 -46.42 -25.58 -54.34
N SER A 4 -47.46 -25.54 -53.54
CA SER A 4 -47.57 -26.00 -52.15
C SER A 4 -47.50 -27.52 -52.05
N VAL A 5 -46.96 -28.09 -50.97
CA VAL A 5 -47.47 -29.36 -50.39
C VAL A 5 -47.43 -29.29 -48.88
N ALA A 6 -48.52 -29.69 -48.33
CA ALA A 6 -48.90 -29.68 -46.92
C ALA A 6 -48.72 -31.08 -46.27
N ALA A 7 -48.84 -31.04 -44.93
CA ALA A 7 -49.32 -32.08 -44.01
C ALA A 7 -48.37 -33.26 -43.71
N VAL A 8 -48.21 -33.69 -42.45
CA VAL A 8 -49.16 -34.45 -41.63
C VAL A 8 -48.76 -34.47 -40.18
N VAL A 9 -49.76 -34.29 -39.33
CA VAL A 9 -49.82 -34.43 -37.87
C VAL A 9 -49.72 -35.90 -37.49
N THR A 10 -48.98 -36.22 -36.43
CA THR A 10 -49.26 -37.44 -35.64
C THR A 10 -49.05 -37.13 -34.16
N LEU A 11 -50.16 -37.21 -33.46
CA LEU A 11 -50.35 -37.12 -32.03
C LEU A 11 -50.10 -38.49 -31.41
N ALA A 12 -49.24 -38.60 -30.39
CA ALA A 12 -49.16 -39.77 -29.54
C ALA A 12 -49.12 -39.34 -28.08
N LEU A 13 -50.20 -39.52 -27.39
CA LEU A 13 -50.31 -39.49 -25.92
C LEU A 13 -49.59 -40.70 -25.34
N GLY A 14 -48.71 -40.44 -24.32
CA GLY A 14 -48.16 -41.45 -23.45
C GLY A 14 -48.13 -40.94 -22.03
N LEU A 15 -49.11 -41.35 -21.21
CA LEU A 15 -49.11 -41.21 -19.75
C LEU A 15 -48.04 -42.12 -19.15
N GLY A 16 -47.26 -41.63 -18.20
CA GLY A 16 -46.29 -42.46 -17.45
C GLY A 16 -45.72 -41.77 -16.21
N LEU A 17 -46.44 -41.91 -15.10
CA LEU A 17 -46.00 -42.06 -13.70
C LEU A 17 -44.94 -41.13 -13.09
N THR A 18 -45.43 -40.41 -12.09
CA THR A 18 -44.75 -39.77 -10.96
C THR A 18 -43.74 -40.65 -10.26
N ALA A 19 -42.47 -40.17 -10.16
CA ALA A 19 -41.53 -40.59 -9.11
C ALA A 19 -41.10 -39.34 -8.34
N CYS A 20 -41.59 -39.19 -7.11
CA CYS A 20 -41.04 -38.27 -6.10
C CYS A 20 -39.63 -38.72 -5.77
N GLY A 21 -38.64 -38.00 -6.30
CA GLY A 21 -37.27 -38.04 -5.81
C GLY A 21 -36.99 -36.77 -5.05
N SER A 22 -36.90 -36.87 -3.73
CA SER A 22 -36.40 -35.81 -2.87
C SER A 22 -34.93 -35.59 -3.20
N GLY A 23 -34.67 -34.77 -4.22
CA GLY A 23 -33.35 -34.20 -4.48
C GLY A 23 -33.17 -32.98 -3.58
N THR A 24 -32.42 -33.15 -2.52
CA THR A 24 -31.79 -32.01 -1.82
C THR A 24 -31.06 -31.18 -2.87
N ASP A 25 -31.65 -30.07 -3.22
CA ASP A 25 -31.04 -29.02 -4.01
C ASP A 25 -29.90 -28.42 -3.14
N SER A 26 -28.74 -29.06 -3.20
CA SER A 26 -27.51 -28.47 -2.74
C SER A 26 -27.21 -27.31 -3.71
N GLY A 27 -27.76 -26.15 -3.35
CA GLY A 27 -27.38 -24.90 -4.00
C GLY A 27 -25.85 -24.82 -4.09
N LYS A 28 -25.35 -25.08 -5.29
CA LYS A 28 -24.03 -24.61 -5.71
C LYS A 28 -24.12 -23.07 -5.69
N GLY A 29 -24.00 -22.48 -4.50
CA GLY A 29 -23.45 -21.16 -4.37
C GLY A 29 -22.09 -21.21 -5.04
N GLY A 30 -21.91 -20.45 -6.12
CA GLY A 30 -20.60 -20.23 -6.74
C GLY A 30 -19.65 -19.80 -5.63
N GLY A 31 -18.82 -20.70 -5.14
CA GLY A 31 -17.81 -20.40 -4.14
C GLY A 31 -16.92 -19.33 -4.76
N LYS A 32 -16.92 -18.12 -4.22
CA LYS A 32 -15.77 -17.24 -4.36
C LYS A 32 -14.56 -18.12 -4.07
N ASP A 33 -13.59 -18.08 -4.96
CA ASP A 33 -12.31 -18.76 -4.73
C ASP A 33 -11.86 -18.38 -3.30
N ASP A 34 -11.52 -19.37 -2.47
CA ASP A 34 -11.14 -19.19 -1.06
C ASP A 34 -9.81 -18.45 -0.89
N THR A 35 -9.23 -17.98 -2.00
CA THR A 35 -7.98 -17.24 -2.06
C THR A 35 -8.21 -15.78 -1.75
N LEU A 36 -7.43 -15.24 -0.81
CA LEU A 36 -7.38 -13.79 -0.51
C LEU A 36 -6.36 -13.14 -1.44
N VAL A 37 -6.80 -12.22 -2.28
CA VAL A 37 -5.95 -11.48 -3.22
C VAL A 37 -5.55 -10.15 -2.60
N VAL A 38 -4.24 -9.93 -2.38
CA VAL A 38 -3.71 -8.74 -1.70
C VAL A 38 -2.75 -7.97 -2.60
N GLY A 39 -3.05 -6.69 -2.83
CA GLY A 39 -2.15 -5.77 -3.53
C GLY A 39 -1.06 -5.23 -2.60
N ALA A 40 0.17 -5.12 -3.09
CA ALA A 40 1.31 -4.64 -2.32
C ALA A 40 2.38 -4.00 -3.20
N THR A 41 3.20 -3.11 -2.64
CA THR A 41 4.52 -2.79 -3.22
C THR A 41 5.50 -3.93 -2.94
N ALA A 42 6.51 -4.12 -3.79
CA ALA A 42 7.44 -5.25 -3.67
C ALA A 42 8.07 -5.33 -2.28
N VAL A 43 8.63 -4.22 -1.78
CA VAL A 43 9.33 -4.09 -0.49
C VAL A 43 8.65 -2.98 0.35
N PRO A 44 8.51 -3.12 1.65
CA PRO A 44 8.62 -4.33 2.47
C PRO A 44 7.35 -5.19 2.40
N ALA A 45 6.24 -4.64 1.87
CA ALA A 45 4.91 -5.25 1.93
C ALA A 45 4.85 -6.62 1.26
N GLY A 46 5.28 -6.73 0.00
CA GLY A 46 5.30 -7.97 -0.77
C GLY A 46 6.17 -9.04 -0.11
N GLU A 47 7.34 -8.65 0.43
CA GLU A 47 8.21 -9.58 1.15
C GLU A 47 7.60 -10.09 2.46
N VAL A 48 6.93 -9.23 3.24
CA VAL A 48 6.21 -9.62 4.46
C VAL A 48 5.06 -10.56 4.12
N LEU A 49 4.27 -10.26 3.10
CA LEU A 49 3.17 -11.11 2.64
C LEU A 49 3.69 -12.45 2.08
N THR A 50 4.80 -12.44 1.38
CA THR A 50 5.48 -13.66 0.88
C THR A 50 5.93 -14.54 2.04
N TYR A 51 6.56 -13.96 3.07
CA TYR A 51 6.90 -14.71 4.27
C TYR A 51 5.66 -15.35 4.93
N ILE A 52 4.56 -14.60 5.04
CA ILE A 52 3.30 -15.12 5.58
C ILE A 52 2.77 -16.26 4.71
N ARG A 53 2.71 -16.07 3.38
CA ARG A 53 2.23 -17.09 2.44
C ARG A 53 3.01 -18.40 2.55
N ASP A 54 4.33 -18.30 2.60
CA ASP A 54 5.22 -19.45 2.49
C ASP A 54 5.40 -20.19 3.84
N HIS A 55 5.26 -19.51 4.98
CA HIS A 55 5.56 -20.07 6.29
C HIS A 55 4.39 -20.18 7.27
N LEU A 56 3.37 -19.32 7.13
CA LEU A 56 2.31 -19.19 8.15
C LEU A 56 0.90 -19.47 7.63
N ALA A 57 0.62 -19.09 6.38
CA ALA A 57 -0.74 -19.08 5.82
C ALA A 57 -1.40 -20.46 5.83
N ALA A 58 -0.66 -21.52 5.46
CA ALA A 58 -1.21 -22.89 5.42
C ALA A 58 -1.70 -23.37 6.79
N LYS A 59 -0.95 -23.06 7.87
CA LYS A 59 -1.34 -23.42 9.25
C LYS A 59 -2.57 -22.65 9.73
N ALA A 60 -2.77 -21.44 9.21
CA ALA A 60 -3.94 -20.62 9.50
C ALA A 60 -5.15 -20.96 8.61
N GLY A 61 -5.01 -21.90 7.69
CA GLY A 61 -6.04 -22.23 6.69
C GLY A 61 -6.35 -20.99 5.83
N LEU A 62 -5.31 -20.27 5.37
CA LEU A 62 -5.40 -19.10 4.49
C LEU A 62 -4.69 -19.42 3.18
N LYS A 63 -5.36 -19.16 2.07
CA LYS A 63 -4.74 -19.11 0.75
C LYS A 63 -4.53 -17.64 0.40
N LEU A 64 -3.30 -17.28 0.03
CA LEU A 64 -2.89 -15.90 -0.21
C LEU A 64 -2.29 -15.78 -1.62
N GLU A 65 -2.84 -14.87 -2.42
CA GLU A 65 -2.28 -14.40 -3.68
C GLU A 65 -1.80 -12.96 -3.48
N ILE A 66 -0.61 -12.65 -4.00
CA ILE A 66 0.00 -11.32 -3.88
C ILE A 66 0.11 -10.73 -5.28
N LYS A 67 -0.48 -9.54 -5.47
CA LYS A 67 -0.32 -8.74 -6.69
C LYS A 67 0.58 -7.56 -6.40
N GLU A 68 1.70 -7.46 -7.10
CA GLU A 68 2.67 -6.38 -6.92
C GLU A 68 2.32 -5.17 -7.78
N PHE A 69 2.52 -3.97 -7.21
CA PHE A 69 2.33 -2.68 -7.83
C PHE A 69 3.57 -1.81 -7.65
N THR A 70 3.84 -0.97 -8.65
CA THR A 70 5.01 -0.09 -8.67
C THR A 70 4.67 1.38 -8.41
N ASP A 71 3.39 1.70 -8.21
CA ASP A 71 2.86 3.03 -7.91
C ASP A 71 1.91 3.01 -6.71
N TYR A 72 1.44 4.19 -6.28
CA TYR A 72 0.57 4.32 -5.10
C TYR A 72 -0.92 4.51 -5.43
N VAL A 73 -1.29 4.69 -6.71
CA VAL A 73 -2.69 4.96 -7.12
C VAL A 73 -3.42 3.66 -7.44
N LEU A 74 -2.80 2.80 -8.25
CA LEU A 74 -3.43 1.58 -8.75
C LEU A 74 -3.86 0.59 -7.66
N PRO A 75 -3.12 0.37 -6.54
CA PRO A 75 -3.56 -0.58 -5.53
C PRO A 75 -4.90 -0.22 -4.88
N ASN A 76 -5.16 1.07 -4.64
CA ASN A 76 -6.44 1.52 -4.10
C ASN A 76 -7.56 1.49 -5.15
N THR A 77 -7.25 1.81 -6.39
CA THR A 77 -8.20 1.71 -7.51
C THR A 77 -8.65 0.26 -7.70
N ALA A 78 -7.71 -0.67 -7.81
CA ALA A 78 -8.00 -2.11 -7.94
C ALA A 78 -8.78 -2.68 -6.73
N LEU A 79 -8.48 -2.20 -5.51
CA LEU A 79 -9.24 -2.58 -4.31
C LEU A 79 -10.68 -2.03 -4.37
N GLN A 80 -10.86 -0.78 -4.77
CA GLN A 80 -12.20 -0.17 -4.90
C GLN A 80 -13.04 -0.87 -5.97
N GLU A 81 -12.42 -1.29 -7.07
CA GLU A 81 -13.06 -2.00 -8.19
C GLU A 81 -13.32 -3.49 -7.88
N GLY A 82 -12.76 -4.02 -6.79
CA GLY A 82 -12.95 -5.41 -6.36
C GLY A 82 -12.04 -6.42 -7.06
N GLU A 83 -10.96 -5.96 -7.71
CA GLU A 83 -9.91 -6.79 -8.27
C GLU A 83 -8.95 -7.33 -7.18
N LEU A 84 -8.95 -6.69 -6.02
CA LEU A 84 -8.26 -7.07 -4.80
C LEU A 84 -9.27 -7.22 -3.65
N ASP A 85 -8.98 -8.12 -2.72
CA ASP A 85 -9.70 -8.22 -1.44
C ASP A 85 -9.12 -7.25 -0.38
N ALA A 86 -7.82 -6.97 -0.44
CA ALA A 86 -7.12 -6.05 0.45
C ALA A 86 -5.88 -5.45 -0.23
N ASN A 87 -5.29 -4.41 0.37
CA ASN A 87 -3.95 -3.98 0.02
C ASN A 87 -3.10 -3.62 1.26
N LEU A 88 -1.77 -3.71 1.09
CA LEU A 88 -0.78 -3.38 2.12
C LEU A 88 0.37 -2.59 1.49
N TYR A 89 0.36 -1.27 1.58
CA TYR A 89 1.44 -0.42 1.03
C TYR A 89 1.42 1.02 1.57
N GLN A 90 0.30 1.48 2.13
CA GLN A 90 -0.02 2.86 2.46
C GLN A 90 -0.16 3.08 3.96
N ASN A 91 -0.12 4.35 4.35
CA ASN A 91 -0.39 4.82 5.71
C ASN A 91 -1.74 5.53 5.81
N GLN A 92 -2.17 5.85 7.05
CA GLN A 92 -3.48 6.46 7.29
C GLN A 92 -3.66 7.82 6.57
N PRO A 93 -2.72 8.78 6.65
CA PRO A 93 -2.88 10.06 5.95
C PRO A 93 -3.08 9.90 4.43
N TYR A 94 -2.35 8.97 3.79
CA TYR A 94 -2.49 8.70 2.37
C TYR A 94 -3.87 8.08 2.04
N LEU A 95 -4.32 7.12 2.84
CA LEU A 95 -5.64 6.49 2.67
C LEU A 95 -6.77 7.51 2.80
N ASP A 96 -6.69 8.39 3.80
CA ASP A 96 -7.70 9.41 4.05
C ASP A 96 -7.79 10.42 2.89
N ASP A 97 -6.64 10.87 2.37
CA ASP A 97 -6.60 11.76 1.22
C ASP A 97 -7.09 11.07 -0.06
N PHE A 98 -6.69 9.82 -0.29
CA PHE A 98 -7.17 9.04 -1.44
C PHE A 98 -8.70 8.90 -1.41
N ASN A 99 -9.27 8.51 -0.27
CA ASN A 99 -10.72 8.41 -0.11
C ASN A 99 -11.42 9.74 -0.41
N LYS A 100 -10.90 10.82 0.16
CA LYS A 100 -11.46 12.17 -0.04
C LYS A 100 -11.37 12.62 -1.49
N SER A 101 -10.22 12.43 -2.13
CA SER A 101 -9.95 12.93 -3.48
C SER A 101 -10.62 12.09 -4.58
N LYS A 102 -10.78 10.78 -4.36
CA LYS A 102 -11.34 9.84 -5.34
C LYS A 102 -12.77 9.43 -5.05
N GLY A 103 -13.34 9.83 -3.90
CA GLY A 103 -14.67 9.43 -3.49
C GLY A 103 -14.80 7.94 -3.19
N THR A 104 -13.71 7.33 -2.69
CA THR A 104 -13.67 5.92 -2.33
C THR A 104 -13.99 5.71 -0.85
N ASP A 105 -14.25 4.45 -0.45
CA ASP A 105 -14.57 4.10 0.92
C ASP A 105 -13.75 2.89 1.39
N LEU A 106 -12.44 3.09 1.40
CA LEU A 106 -11.48 2.10 1.88
C LEU A 106 -11.19 2.33 3.36
N VAL A 107 -11.05 1.27 4.13
CA VAL A 107 -10.88 1.34 5.58
C VAL A 107 -9.67 0.54 6.06
N PRO A 108 -8.96 1.02 7.11
CA PRO A 108 -7.83 0.32 7.68
C PRO A 108 -8.29 -0.85 8.56
N VAL A 109 -7.51 -1.94 8.57
CA VAL A 109 -7.75 -3.11 9.42
C VAL A 109 -6.68 -3.23 10.51
N VAL A 110 -5.41 -3.18 10.13
CA VAL A 110 -4.28 -3.37 11.05
C VAL A 110 -3.04 -2.64 10.54
N LYS A 111 -2.15 -2.23 11.45
CA LYS A 111 -0.89 -1.52 11.16
C LYS A 111 0.30 -2.40 11.57
N PRO A 112 0.88 -3.21 10.66
CA PRO A 112 1.94 -4.15 11.00
C PRO A 112 3.32 -3.53 11.21
N TYR A 113 3.67 -2.47 10.48
CA TYR A 113 5.02 -1.90 10.52
C TYR A 113 5.05 -0.43 10.13
N LEU A 114 6.13 0.24 10.54
CA LEU A 114 6.49 1.59 10.14
C LEU A 114 7.71 1.54 9.21
N PRO A 115 7.60 2.02 7.95
CA PRO A 115 8.71 2.22 7.04
C PRO A 115 9.15 3.69 7.10
N PRO A 116 10.23 4.06 7.84
CA PRO A 116 10.68 5.44 7.95
C PRO A 116 11.04 6.05 6.58
N MET A 117 10.65 7.28 6.33
CA MET A 117 11.08 8.06 5.17
C MET A 117 12.50 8.57 5.39
N GLY A 118 13.31 8.66 4.34
CA GLY A 118 14.69 9.13 4.42
C GLY A 118 15.02 10.23 3.42
N VAL A 119 16.00 11.05 3.76
CA VAL A 119 16.66 11.96 2.81
C VAL A 119 17.96 11.32 2.36
N TYR A 120 18.20 11.31 1.06
CA TYR A 120 19.38 10.70 0.45
C TYR A 120 20.10 11.70 -0.44
N SER A 121 21.41 11.53 -0.61
CA SER A 121 22.25 12.39 -1.45
C SER A 121 23.47 11.63 -1.93
N HIS A 122 23.87 11.84 -3.19
CA HIS A 122 25.16 11.43 -3.72
C HIS A 122 26.25 12.50 -3.52
N ARG A 123 25.87 13.73 -3.09
CA ARG A 123 26.76 14.91 -3.02
C ARG A 123 27.21 15.26 -1.60
N VAL A 124 26.34 15.03 -0.61
CA VAL A 124 26.63 15.34 0.79
C VAL A 124 26.36 14.13 1.69
N LYS A 125 27.02 14.08 2.84
CA LYS A 125 26.90 12.97 3.80
C LYS A 125 26.06 13.32 5.03
N ASP A 126 25.64 14.54 5.12
CA ASP A 126 24.82 15.09 6.22
C ASP A 126 23.89 16.16 5.67
N ILE A 127 22.69 16.26 6.23
CA ILE A 127 21.67 17.22 5.77
C ILE A 127 22.13 18.66 5.91
N THR A 128 22.98 18.93 6.90
CA THR A 128 23.55 20.27 7.13
C THR A 128 24.61 20.65 6.11
N GLY A 129 25.10 19.71 5.30
CA GLY A 129 26.05 19.94 4.21
C GLY A 129 25.44 20.47 2.92
N LEU A 130 24.10 20.58 2.83
CA LEU A 130 23.44 21.15 1.65
C LEU A 130 23.88 22.61 1.44
N ALA A 131 24.29 22.93 0.21
CA ALA A 131 24.72 24.26 -0.17
C ALA A 131 23.54 25.27 -0.22
N ASP A 132 23.87 26.56 -0.24
CA ASP A 132 22.89 27.61 -0.53
C ASP A 132 22.32 27.41 -1.95
N GLY A 133 21.00 27.50 -2.08
CA GLY A 133 20.29 27.29 -3.34
C GLY A 133 20.22 25.83 -3.79
N ALA A 134 20.59 24.86 -2.95
CA ALA A 134 20.53 23.43 -3.29
C ALA A 134 19.11 22.99 -3.66
N THR A 135 19.02 22.05 -4.62
CA THR A 135 17.75 21.47 -5.07
C THR A 135 17.48 20.17 -4.31
N VAL A 136 16.33 20.12 -3.65
CA VAL A 136 15.83 18.92 -2.93
C VAL A 136 14.59 18.39 -3.64
N ALA A 137 14.65 17.17 -4.15
CA ALA A 137 13.49 16.51 -4.73
C ALA A 137 12.59 15.94 -3.62
N VAL A 138 11.28 16.11 -3.78
CA VAL A 138 10.23 15.65 -2.84
C VAL A 138 9.11 14.95 -3.59
N PRO A 139 8.33 14.05 -2.95
CA PRO A 139 7.13 13.47 -3.56
C PRO A 139 6.13 14.55 -3.97
N ASN A 140 5.40 14.33 -5.07
CA ASN A 140 4.39 15.26 -5.57
C ASN A 140 2.96 14.97 -5.09
N ASP A 141 2.73 13.86 -4.37
CA ASP A 141 1.45 13.64 -3.71
C ASP A 141 1.39 14.39 -2.39
N ILE A 142 0.23 15.00 -2.12
CA ILE A 142 0.05 15.97 -1.04
C ILE A 142 0.50 15.47 0.34
N THR A 143 0.27 14.19 0.64
CA THR A 143 0.56 13.64 1.97
C THR A 143 2.03 13.27 2.15
N ASN A 144 2.67 12.71 1.11
CA ASN A 144 4.11 12.42 1.17
C ASN A 144 4.96 13.67 0.97
N GLU A 145 4.49 14.68 0.21
CA GLU A 145 5.13 15.99 0.17
C GLU A 145 5.14 16.64 1.56
N GLY A 146 3.98 16.69 2.22
CA GLY A 146 3.87 17.24 3.56
C GLY A 146 4.74 16.49 4.58
N ARG A 147 4.81 15.13 4.46
CA ARG A 147 5.70 14.30 5.26
C ARG A 147 7.18 14.62 5.01
N ALA A 148 7.57 14.81 3.74
CA ALA A 148 8.93 15.15 3.34
C ALA A 148 9.35 16.52 3.90
N LEU A 149 8.49 17.53 3.79
CA LEU A 149 8.76 18.87 4.34
C LEU A 149 8.88 18.83 5.86
N LYS A 150 8.05 18.03 6.55
CA LYS A 150 8.18 17.83 8.01
C LYS A 150 9.49 17.15 8.39
N LEU A 151 9.96 16.19 7.60
CA LEU A 151 11.26 15.55 7.81
C LEU A 151 12.39 16.56 7.67
N LEU A 152 12.38 17.39 6.62
CA LEU A 152 13.36 18.46 6.42
C LEU A 152 13.32 19.50 7.56
N ALA A 153 12.13 19.83 8.06
CA ALA A 153 11.97 20.72 9.21
C ALA A 153 12.52 20.09 10.50
N ALA A 154 12.29 18.79 10.71
CA ALA A 154 12.87 18.05 11.84
C ALA A 154 14.41 18.00 11.76
N GLY A 155 14.97 17.98 10.56
CA GLY A 155 16.41 18.13 10.30
C GLY A 155 16.96 19.56 10.47
N GLY A 156 16.10 20.54 10.76
CA GLY A 156 16.50 21.92 11.03
C GLY A 156 16.94 22.73 9.81
N VAL A 157 16.69 22.24 8.58
CA VAL A 157 17.10 22.93 7.34
C VAL A 157 16.04 23.89 6.81
N ILE A 158 14.80 23.73 7.26
CA ILE A 158 13.68 24.64 7.01
C ILE A 158 12.81 24.77 8.26
N LYS A 159 11.88 25.76 8.27
CA LYS A 159 10.77 25.79 9.23
C LYS A 159 9.45 25.87 8.49
N LEU A 160 8.46 25.17 9.02
CA LEU A 160 7.08 25.24 8.54
C LEU A 160 6.24 26.16 9.42
N LYS A 161 5.16 26.69 8.90
CA LYS A 161 4.18 27.44 9.69
C LYS A 161 3.66 26.61 10.86
N ALA A 162 3.30 27.26 11.96
CA ALA A 162 2.71 26.58 13.10
C ALA A 162 1.42 25.83 12.70
N GLY A 163 1.29 24.57 13.13
CA GLY A 163 0.13 23.75 12.81
C GLY A 163 0.08 23.19 11.40
N ALA A 164 1.18 23.23 10.63
CA ALA A 164 1.27 22.58 9.33
C ALA A 164 0.88 21.10 9.42
N GLY A 165 -0.14 20.72 8.66
CA GLY A 165 -0.77 19.39 8.64
C GLY A 165 0.02 18.35 7.84
N THR A 166 -0.62 17.22 7.55
CA THR A 166 -0.10 16.20 6.63
C THR A 166 -0.15 16.65 5.16
N ASP A 167 -0.80 17.75 4.89
CA ASP A 167 -0.97 18.43 3.60
C ASP A 167 -0.07 19.65 3.44
N ALA A 168 1.00 19.77 4.24
CA ALA A 168 1.97 20.85 4.13
C ALA A 168 2.61 20.86 2.73
N SER A 169 2.81 22.06 2.18
CA SER A 169 3.38 22.30 0.87
C SER A 169 4.56 23.27 0.95
N PRO A 170 5.34 23.49 -0.10
CA PRO A 170 6.41 24.50 -0.11
C PRO A 170 5.94 25.92 0.27
N ARG A 171 4.65 26.23 0.08
CA ARG A 171 4.05 27.53 0.50
C ARG A 171 3.96 27.69 2.03
N ASP A 172 4.08 26.61 2.76
CA ASP A 172 4.00 26.56 4.21
C ASP A 172 5.38 26.72 4.87
N VAL A 173 6.44 26.79 4.06
CA VAL A 173 7.81 27.06 4.52
C VAL A 173 7.93 28.53 4.92
N THR A 174 8.20 28.79 6.20
CA THR A 174 8.32 30.15 6.78
C THR A 174 9.77 30.58 6.97
N ASP A 175 10.70 29.65 7.03
CA ASP A 175 12.13 29.92 7.15
C ASP A 175 12.89 28.89 6.28
N ASN A 176 13.74 29.39 5.40
CA ASN A 176 14.55 28.60 4.46
C ASN A 176 15.92 29.28 4.32
N PRO A 177 16.77 29.20 5.36
CA PRO A 177 17.99 29.99 5.44
C PRO A 177 19.04 29.64 4.39
N ARG A 178 18.88 28.47 3.72
CA ARG A 178 19.74 28.01 2.63
C ARG A 178 19.10 28.14 1.25
N HIS A 179 17.98 28.83 1.14
CA HIS A 179 17.27 29.05 -0.11
C HIS A 179 17.06 27.74 -0.92
N LEU A 180 16.77 26.62 -0.21
CA LEU A 180 16.54 25.32 -0.82
C LEU A 180 15.41 25.42 -1.86
N LYS A 181 15.62 24.81 -3.01
CA LYS A 181 14.64 24.70 -4.07
C LYS A 181 13.99 23.33 -4.01
N PHE A 182 12.67 23.28 -3.98
CA PHE A 182 11.93 22.02 -3.98
C PHE A 182 11.56 21.63 -5.41
N ARG A 183 11.86 20.35 -5.78
CA ARG A 183 11.48 19.76 -7.05
C ARG A 183 10.51 18.62 -6.76
N GLU A 184 9.25 18.83 -7.07
CA GLU A 184 8.20 17.83 -6.89
C GLU A 184 8.26 16.77 -8.00
N LEU A 185 8.35 15.49 -7.63
CA LEU A 185 8.43 14.35 -8.53
C LEU A 185 7.52 13.23 -8.06
N GLU A 186 7.07 12.38 -8.98
CA GLU A 186 6.46 11.10 -8.64
C GLU A 186 7.36 10.32 -7.67
N ALA A 187 6.78 9.77 -6.59
CA ALA A 187 7.55 9.10 -5.54
C ALA A 187 8.46 7.98 -6.08
N ALA A 188 7.99 7.23 -7.08
CA ALA A 188 8.77 6.18 -7.75
C ALA A 188 9.99 6.70 -8.54
N GLN A 189 10.04 8.00 -8.88
CA GLN A 189 11.13 8.59 -9.65
C GLN A 189 12.23 9.17 -8.75
N LEU A 190 11.95 9.41 -7.48
CA LEU A 190 12.86 10.09 -6.56
C LEU A 190 14.23 9.42 -6.42
N PRO A 191 14.36 8.08 -6.30
CA PRO A 191 15.68 7.45 -6.22
C PRO A 191 16.54 7.73 -7.47
N ARG A 192 15.91 7.72 -8.65
CA ARG A 192 16.61 7.95 -9.93
C ARG A 192 17.00 9.41 -10.14
N SER A 193 16.39 10.34 -9.42
CA SER A 193 16.71 11.77 -9.50
C SER A 193 17.98 12.16 -8.73
N LEU A 194 18.56 11.26 -7.92
CA LEU A 194 19.69 11.58 -7.03
C LEU A 194 20.94 12.07 -7.77
N ASP A 195 21.12 11.72 -9.03
CA ASP A 195 22.23 12.23 -9.86
C ASP A 195 21.98 13.67 -10.35
N ASP A 196 20.71 14.08 -10.45
CA ASP A 196 20.28 15.38 -11.00
C ASP A 196 20.05 16.45 -9.93
N VAL A 197 19.88 16.06 -8.66
CA VAL A 197 19.57 16.96 -7.53
C VAL A 197 20.62 16.89 -6.44
N ASP A 198 20.57 17.80 -5.48
CA ASP A 198 21.51 17.79 -4.36
C ASP A 198 21.10 16.81 -3.27
N ALA A 199 19.79 16.59 -3.10
CA ALA A 199 19.22 15.55 -2.26
C ALA A 199 17.80 15.19 -2.72
N ALA A 200 17.31 14.02 -2.31
CA ALA A 200 15.93 13.60 -2.52
C ALA A 200 15.34 13.03 -1.23
N VAL A 201 14.10 13.37 -0.93
CA VAL A 201 13.34 12.76 0.16
C VAL A 201 12.56 11.59 -0.40
N VAL A 202 12.93 10.37 -0.01
CA VAL A 202 12.45 9.13 -0.65
C VAL A 202 11.68 8.27 0.34
N ASN A 203 10.52 7.78 -0.09
CA ASN A 203 9.75 6.79 0.65
C ASN A 203 10.55 5.49 0.78
N ASN A 204 10.42 4.85 1.92
CA ASN A 204 11.22 3.68 2.31
C ASN A 204 11.22 2.55 1.27
N ASN A 205 10.05 2.18 0.75
CA ASN A 205 9.94 1.12 -0.26
C ASN A 205 10.74 1.44 -1.53
N TYR A 206 10.62 2.64 -2.06
CA TYR A 206 11.36 3.06 -3.27
C TYR A 206 12.86 3.20 -3.01
N ALA A 207 13.25 3.60 -1.79
CA ALA A 207 14.68 3.59 -1.42
C ALA A 207 15.24 2.17 -1.43
N GLN A 208 14.55 1.21 -0.79
CA GLN A 208 14.98 -0.19 -0.76
C GLN A 208 14.95 -0.84 -2.15
N ASP A 209 13.93 -0.61 -2.97
CA ASP A 209 13.85 -1.06 -4.35
C ASP A 209 15.05 -0.58 -5.21
N ALA A 210 15.53 0.63 -4.93
CA ALA A 210 16.71 1.20 -5.58
C ALA A 210 18.04 0.75 -4.95
N GLY A 211 18.00 -0.17 -3.97
CA GLY A 211 19.19 -0.67 -3.28
C GLY A 211 19.76 0.27 -2.20
N LEU A 212 19.04 1.36 -1.86
CA LEU A 212 19.42 2.26 -0.77
C LEU A 212 18.98 1.69 0.58
N SER A 213 19.89 1.69 1.54
CA SER A 213 19.61 1.28 2.92
C SER A 213 19.18 2.49 3.78
N PRO A 214 17.93 2.56 4.26
CA PRO A 214 17.49 3.68 5.10
C PRO A 214 18.39 3.94 6.31
N THR A 215 18.91 2.91 6.95
CA THR A 215 19.75 3.03 8.14
C THR A 215 21.23 3.33 7.85
N LYS A 216 21.70 3.18 6.61
CA LYS A 216 23.12 3.37 6.26
C LYS A 216 23.35 4.54 5.31
N ASP A 217 22.43 4.73 4.35
CA ASP A 217 22.62 5.65 3.24
C ASP A 217 21.82 6.96 3.41
N ALA A 218 20.80 6.98 4.29
CA ALA A 218 20.05 8.20 4.55
C ALA A 218 20.92 9.21 5.31
N ILE A 219 20.99 10.44 4.79
CA ILE A 219 21.63 11.58 5.46
C ILE A 219 20.73 12.21 6.52
N LEU A 220 19.45 11.87 6.52
CA LEU A 220 18.46 12.14 7.55
C LEU A 220 17.39 11.07 7.48
N LEU A 221 17.09 10.43 8.61
CA LEU A 221 16.05 9.39 8.70
C LEU A 221 14.93 9.85 9.63
N GLU A 222 13.69 9.57 9.23
CA GLU A 222 12.49 9.88 10.00
C GLU A 222 12.47 9.14 11.33
N SER A 223 12.09 9.84 12.40
CA SER A 223 11.94 9.23 13.73
C SER A 223 10.69 8.35 13.82
N ALA A 224 10.82 7.22 14.50
CA ALA A 224 9.68 6.35 14.80
C ALA A 224 8.78 6.89 15.93
N LYS A 225 9.26 7.85 16.72
CA LYS A 225 8.54 8.38 17.88
C LYS A 225 7.34 9.21 17.43
N ASN A 226 6.14 8.86 17.90
CA ASN A 226 4.89 9.55 17.56
C ASN A 226 4.63 9.67 16.05
N ASN A 227 5.03 8.65 15.29
CA ASN A 227 4.96 8.65 13.84
C ASN A 227 3.61 8.10 13.36
N PRO A 228 2.80 8.88 12.62
CA PRO A 228 1.48 8.45 12.14
C PRO A 228 1.54 7.61 10.86
N TYR A 229 2.72 7.43 10.27
CA TYR A 229 2.88 6.85 8.93
C TYR A 229 3.15 5.35 8.93
N ALA A 230 2.75 4.62 9.99
CA ALA A 230 2.75 3.16 9.95
C ALA A 230 1.88 2.68 8.79
N ASN A 231 2.41 1.74 8.01
CA ASN A 231 1.66 1.12 6.91
C ASN A 231 0.55 0.23 7.47
N LEU A 232 -0.53 0.13 6.70
CA LEU A 232 -1.74 -0.54 7.11
C LEU A 232 -2.27 -1.50 6.03
N LEU A 233 -2.94 -2.55 6.46
CA LEU A 233 -3.80 -3.37 5.62
C LEU A 233 -5.11 -2.62 5.44
N ALA A 234 -5.50 -2.36 4.21
CA ALA A 234 -6.79 -1.74 3.88
C ALA A 234 -7.69 -2.71 3.13
N VAL A 235 -9.00 -2.55 3.34
CA VAL A 235 -10.07 -3.25 2.63
C VAL A 235 -11.14 -2.27 2.20
N LYS A 236 -12.03 -2.67 1.32
CA LYS A 236 -13.26 -1.92 1.05
C LYS A 236 -14.19 -2.02 2.26
N ARG A 237 -14.87 -0.93 2.63
CA ARG A 237 -15.82 -0.92 3.75
C ARG A 237 -16.85 -2.04 3.63
N GLY A 238 -17.09 -2.71 4.76
CA GLY A 238 -17.98 -3.87 4.85
C GLY A 238 -17.26 -5.21 4.64
N HIS A 239 -15.94 -5.20 4.33
CA HIS A 239 -15.11 -6.40 4.20
C HIS A 239 -14.15 -6.61 5.39
N GLU A 240 -14.23 -5.76 6.44
CA GLU A 240 -13.37 -5.82 7.62
C GLU A 240 -13.55 -7.14 8.39
N ASP A 241 -14.75 -7.68 8.31
CA ASP A 241 -15.13 -8.92 9.01
C ASP A 241 -14.95 -10.20 8.18
N ASP A 242 -14.43 -10.11 6.95
CA ASP A 242 -14.09 -11.30 6.16
C ASP A 242 -13.11 -12.19 6.95
N PRO A 243 -13.45 -13.47 7.17
CA PRO A 243 -12.59 -14.39 7.93
C PRO A 243 -11.17 -14.51 7.38
N ARG A 244 -10.99 -14.39 6.05
CA ARG A 244 -9.67 -14.42 5.39
C ARG A 244 -8.86 -13.17 5.75
N VAL A 245 -9.50 -11.99 5.73
CA VAL A 245 -8.90 -10.70 6.13
C VAL A 245 -8.49 -10.75 7.60
N LYS A 246 -9.37 -11.23 8.50
CA LYS A 246 -9.06 -11.36 9.94
C LYS A 246 -7.88 -12.30 10.20
N LYS A 247 -7.78 -13.42 9.48
CA LYS A 247 -6.62 -14.31 9.54
C LYS A 247 -5.33 -13.60 9.14
N LEU A 248 -5.34 -12.92 7.99
CA LEU A 248 -4.18 -12.14 7.53
C LEU A 248 -3.80 -11.04 8.52
N ALA A 249 -4.77 -10.28 9.02
CA ALA A 249 -4.54 -9.22 10.00
C ALA A 249 -3.86 -9.75 11.29
N GLY A 250 -4.34 -10.89 11.81
CA GLY A 250 -3.72 -11.56 12.94
C GLY A 250 -2.27 -12.01 12.67
N LEU A 251 -2.02 -12.57 11.49
CA LEU A 251 -0.67 -12.99 11.08
C LEU A 251 0.28 -11.81 10.94
N LEU A 252 -0.18 -10.70 10.35
CA LEU A 252 0.63 -9.49 10.14
C LEU A 252 1.20 -8.88 11.43
N VAL A 253 0.53 -9.07 12.56
CA VAL A 253 1.00 -8.57 13.88
C VAL A 253 1.51 -9.67 14.79
N SER A 254 1.67 -10.89 14.27
CA SER A 254 2.16 -12.03 15.03
C SER A 254 3.62 -11.85 15.49
N PRO A 255 4.05 -12.55 16.55
CA PRO A 255 5.45 -12.56 16.98
C PRO A 255 6.41 -12.98 15.88
N GLU A 256 6.02 -13.95 15.04
CA GLU A 256 6.83 -14.48 13.93
C GLU A 256 7.08 -13.42 12.87
N VAL A 257 6.05 -12.68 12.47
CA VAL A 257 6.20 -11.59 11.47
C VAL A 257 6.98 -10.42 12.04
N ARG A 258 6.79 -10.08 13.33
CA ARG A 258 7.61 -9.07 14.02
C ARG A 258 9.09 -9.45 14.07
N ALA A 259 9.39 -10.73 14.36
CA ALA A 259 10.76 -11.25 14.32
C ALA A 259 11.34 -11.17 12.89
N PHE A 260 10.60 -11.66 11.90
CA PHE A 260 11.00 -11.56 10.48
C PHE A 260 11.35 -10.12 10.07
N ILE A 261 10.49 -9.14 10.42
CA ILE A 261 10.74 -7.72 10.10
C ILE A 261 12.04 -7.23 10.75
N LYS A 262 12.26 -7.54 12.04
CA LYS A 262 13.48 -7.13 12.74
C LYS A 262 14.73 -7.73 12.12
N ASP A 263 14.68 -9.03 11.83
CA ASP A 263 15.82 -9.79 11.34
C ASP A 263 16.15 -9.47 9.89
N LYS A 264 15.13 -9.20 9.06
CA LYS A 264 15.35 -8.89 7.64
C LYS A 264 15.79 -7.45 7.40
N TYR A 265 15.14 -6.50 8.07
CA TYR A 265 15.32 -5.08 7.74
C TYR A 265 16.28 -4.33 8.65
N HIS A 266 16.77 -4.94 9.74
CA HIS A 266 17.81 -4.38 10.63
C HIS A 266 17.56 -2.91 11.02
N GLY A 267 16.30 -2.55 11.28
CA GLY A 267 15.89 -1.19 11.64
C GLY A 267 15.49 -0.29 10.46
N SER A 268 15.70 -0.70 9.21
CA SER A 268 15.20 0.04 8.02
C SER A 268 13.67 0.00 7.92
N VAL A 269 13.03 -1.02 8.50
CA VAL A 269 11.58 -1.13 8.73
C VAL A 269 11.39 -1.56 10.18
N LEU A 270 10.42 -0.97 10.86
CA LEU A 270 10.18 -1.20 12.27
C LEU A 270 8.81 -1.88 12.46
N PRO A 271 8.71 -3.00 13.20
CA PRO A 271 7.41 -3.52 13.58
C PRO A 271 6.62 -2.44 14.31
N ALA A 272 5.34 -2.24 13.96
CA ALA A 272 4.50 -1.31 14.69
C ALA A 272 4.38 -1.77 16.16
N THR A 273 4.65 -0.89 17.10
CA THR A 273 4.33 -1.10 18.51
C THR A 273 2.82 -1.07 18.62
N GLY A 274 2.21 -2.15 19.10
CA GLY A 274 0.77 -2.34 19.13
C GLY A 274 0.06 -1.08 19.63
N GLY A 275 -0.96 -0.65 18.85
CA GLY A 275 -1.97 0.29 19.29
C GLY A 275 -2.98 -0.42 20.15
#